data_4addd57fd6284e79d646990dc21ca53e
#
_entry.id   4addd57fd6284e79d646990dc21ca53e
#
_cell.length_a   1.000
_cell.length_b   1.000
_cell.length_c   1.000
_cell.angle_alpha   90.00
_cell.angle_beta   90.00
_cell.angle_gamma   90.00
#
_symmetry.space_group_name_H-M   'P 1'
#
loop_
_entity.id
_entity.type
_entity.pdbx_description
1 polymer ?
#
loop_
_entity_poly.entity_id
_entity_poly.type
_entity_poly.pdbx_seq_one_letter_code
_entity_poly.pdbx_strand_id
1 'polypeptide(L)'
;MTESSGAGSKSGRRPGQSKTREAILASARTRFARSGFDTTSIRSVATDAGVDSALVHHYFGTKRGLFVAAIALPADPAEVLEPVATADNDNLGRALATAILRVWDSEDGEAAIAAFRSMIASGDTTLISTFLLQVALRDVAKRVDSPIGSALERVNLVASQMAGLLLTRHILALEPLASMPIARVVDWVAPILQRYLTGPMPEGSD
;
A
#
# COMPACT_ATOMS: atom_id res chain seq x y z
N MET A 1 53.55 -25.35 -19.76
CA MET A 1 52.63 -24.20 -19.91
C MET A 1 51.25 -24.70 -19.58
N THR A 2 50.84 -24.46 -18.35
CA THR A 2 49.58 -24.94 -17.80
C THR A 2 48.67 -23.73 -17.58
N GLU A 3 47.60 -23.62 -18.38
CA GLU A 3 46.59 -22.62 -18.22
C GLU A 3 45.60 -23.06 -17.16
N SER A 4 45.54 -22.31 -16.04
CA SER A 4 44.56 -22.45 -14.99
C SER A 4 43.31 -21.65 -15.34
N SER A 5 42.22 -22.34 -15.70
CA SER A 5 40.92 -21.77 -15.95
C SER A 5 40.20 -21.59 -14.59
N GLY A 6 40.11 -20.32 -14.12
CA GLY A 6 39.36 -19.95 -12.97
C GLY A 6 37.84 -19.95 -13.24
N ALA A 7 37.13 -20.97 -12.82
CA ALA A 7 35.66 -21.00 -12.85
C ALA A 7 35.08 -20.08 -11.78
N GLY A 8 34.54 -18.94 -12.21
CA GLY A 8 33.75 -18.04 -11.34
C GLY A 8 32.49 -18.72 -10.84
N SER A 9 32.45 -18.98 -9.55
CA SER A 9 31.26 -19.49 -8.83
C SER A 9 30.11 -18.47 -8.94
N LYS A 10 29.11 -18.72 -9.79
CA LYS A 10 27.81 -18.03 -9.74
C LYS A 10 27.12 -18.42 -8.44
N SER A 11 27.03 -17.48 -7.51
CA SER A 11 26.23 -17.58 -6.29
C SER A 11 24.75 -17.76 -6.65
N GLY A 12 24.34 -19.01 -6.87
CA GLY A 12 22.95 -19.41 -7.10
C GLY A 12 22.18 -19.31 -5.78
N ARG A 13 21.16 -18.48 -5.72
CA ARG A 13 20.18 -18.44 -4.62
C ARG A 13 19.67 -19.86 -4.36
N ARG A 14 19.88 -20.39 -3.14
CA ARG A 14 19.53 -21.78 -2.77
C ARG A 14 18.03 -22.01 -3.00
N PRO A 15 17.60 -23.05 -3.74
CA PRO A 15 16.19 -23.32 -4.08
C PRO A 15 15.25 -23.46 -2.87
N GLY A 16 15.77 -23.83 -1.68
CA GLY A 16 15.01 -23.97 -0.45
C GLY A 16 14.56 -22.63 0.16
N GLN A 17 15.36 -21.58 0.02
CA GLN A 17 15.04 -20.25 0.58
C GLN A 17 13.90 -19.57 -0.17
N SER A 18 13.80 -19.74 -1.49
CA SER A 18 12.69 -19.20 -2.29
C SER A 18 11.36 -19.86 -1.91
N LYS A 19 11.33 -21.18 -1.81
CA LYS A 19 10.11 -21.92 -1.43
C LYS A 19 9.61 -21.55 -0.03
N THR A 20 10.51 -21.38 0.93
CA THR A 20 10.15 -20.96 2.29
C THR A 20 9.56 -19.55 2.31
N ARG A 21 10.20 -18.61 1.60
CA ARG A 21 9.68 -17.23 1.49
C ARG A 21 8.29 -17.18 0.86
N GLU A 22 8.08 -17.95 -0.20
CA GLU A 22 6.78 -18.06 -0.88
C GLU A 22 5.70 -18.66 0.02
N ALA A 23 6.01 -19.70 0.80
CA ALA A 23 5.10 -20.31 1.77
C ALA A 23 4.69 -19.31 2.86
N ILE A 24 5.62 -18.53 3.38
CA ILE A 24 5.32 -17.47 4.35
C ILE A 24 4.39 -16.41 3.73
N LEU A 25 4.66 -15.95 2.50
CA LEU A 25 3.82 -14.96 1.83
C LEU A 25 2.41 -15.50 1.54
N ALA A 26 2.26 -16.74 1.13
CA ALA A 26 0.97 -17.38 0.91
C ALA A 26 0.15 -17.45 2.21
N SER A 27 0.77 -17.90 3.31
CA SER A 27 0.14 -17.94 4.63
C SER A 27 -0.24 -16.53 5.13
N ALA A 28 0.63 -15.54 4.88
CA ALA A 28 0.38 -14.15 5.25
C ALA A 28 -0.83 -13.59 4.50
N ARG A 29 -0.93 -13.78 3.17
CA ARG A 29 -2.09 -13.36 2.37
C ARG A 29 -3.38 -13.93 2.92
N THR A 30 -3.41 -15.24 3.16
CA THR A 30 -4.61 -15.94 3.69
C THR A 30 -5.00 -15.39 5.07
N ARG A 31 -4.04 -15.18 5.96
CA ARG A 31 -4.30 -14.64 7.31
C ARG A 31 -4.79 -13.20 7.27
N PHE A 32 -4.14 -12.34 6.52
CA PHE A 32 -4.53 -10.93 6.40
C PHE A 32 -5.89 -10.77 5.73
N ALA A 33 -6.20 -11.56 4.71
CA ALA A 33 -7.50 -11.60 4.07
C ALA A 33 -8.61 -12.04 5.03
N ARG A 34 -8.33 -13.07 5.83
CA ARG A 34 -9.33 -13.68 6.71
C ARG A 34 -9.57 -12.89 7.99
N SER A 35 -8.53 -12.31 8.56
CA SER A 35 -8.56 -11.74 9.92
C SER A 35 -8.21 -10.24 9.96
N GLY A 36 -7.78 -9.64 8.86
CA GLY A 36 -7.29 -8.26 8.82
C GLY A 36 -5.88 -8.11 9.39
N PHE A 37 -5.37 -6.87 9.33
CA PHE A 37 -4.01 -6.58 9.76
C PHE A 37 -3.85 -6.65 11.28
N ASP A 38 -4.74 -6.01 12.06
CA ASP A 38 -4.55 -5.84 13.50
C ASP A 38 -4.56 -7.18 14.26
N THR A 39 -5.44 -8.11 13.91
CA THR A 39 -5.59 -9.41 14.56
C THR A 39 -4.61 -10.48 14.11
N THR A 40 -3.97 -10.32 12.94
CA THR A 40 -2.93 -11.22 12.46
C THR A 40 -1.63 -10.99 13.21
N SER A 41 -0.94 -12.05 13.63
CA SER A 41 0.39 -11.98 14.26
C SER A 41 1.45 -12.70 13.40
N ILE A 42 2.72 -12.27 13.50
CA ILE A 42 3.84 -12.96 12.83
C ILE A 42 3.89 -14.43 13.27
N ARG A 43 3.63 -14.70 14.56
CA ARG A 43 3.62 -16.06 15.10
C ARG A 43 2.54 -16.94 14.44
N SER A 44 1.34 -16.41 14.23
CA SER A 44 0.27 -17.17 13.57
C SER A 44 0.59 -17.48 12.11
N VAL A 45 1.20 -16.52 11.38
CA VAL A 45 1.67 -16.74 10.01
C VAL A 45 2.78 -17.79 9.96
N ALA A 46 3.75 -17.73 10.88
CA ALA A 46 4.85 -18.70 10.97
C ALA A 46 4.32 -20.11 11.22
N THR A 47 3.35 -20.26 12.13
CA THR A 47 2.70 -21.56 12.42
C THR A 47 2.03 -22.13 11.16
N ASP A 48 1.26 -21.34 10.42
CA ASP A 48 0.59 -21.79 9.18
C ASP A 48 1.58 -22.13 8.06
N ALA A 49 2.70 -21.40 8.00
CA ALA A 49 3.76 -21.66 7.03
C ALA A 49 4.69 -22.84 7.42
N GLY A 50 4.54 -23.38 8.62
CA GLY A 50 5.39 -24.46 9.13
C GLY A 50 6.85 -24.04 9.39
N VAL A 51 7.06 -22.77 9.80
CA VAL A 51 8.40 -22.20 10.04
C VAL A 51 8.48 -21.55 11.41
N ASP A 52 9.73 -21.26 11.85
CA ASP A 52 9.95 -20.46 13.05
C ASP A 52 9.64 -18.97 12.80
N SER A 53 9.07 -18.29 13.80
CA SER A 53 8.76 -16.86 13.74
C SER A 53 10.01 -15.99 13.57
N ALA A 54 11.18 -16.42 14.06
CA ALA A 54 12.44 -15.74 13.84
C ALA A 54 12.81 -15.70 12.35
N LEU A 55 12.46 -16.74 11.59
CA LEU A 55 12.68 -16.78 10.15
C LEU A 55 11.78 -15.77 9.40
N VAL A 56 10.55 -15.59 9.85
CA VAL A 56 9.65 -14.56 9.30
C VAL A 56 10.20 -13.16 9.57
N HIS A 57 10.67 -12.92 10.80
CA HIS A 57 11.35 -11.66 11.14
C HIS A 57 12.62 -11.44 10.31
N HIS A 58 13.40 -12.49 10.07
CA HIS A 58 14.60 -12.39 9.24
C HIS A 58 14.29 -11.96 7.80
N TYR A 59 13.21 -12.48 7.20
CA TYR A 59 12.84 -12.14 5.81
C TYR A 59 12.13 -10.81 5.66
N PHE A 60 11.31 -10.41 6.63
CA PHE A 60 10.35 -9.31 6.46
C PHE A 60 10.44 -8.24 7.54
N GLY A 61 11.26 -8.42 8.56
CA GLY A 61 11.48 -7.48 9.66
C GLY A 61 10.26 -7.32 10.56
N THR A 62 9.22 -6.64 10.07
CA THR A 62 8.02 -6.30 10.84
C THR A 62 6.75 -6.93 10.26
N LYS A 63 5.66 -6.90 11.05
CA LYS A 63 4.34 -7.31 10.53
C LYS A 63 3.90 -6.47 9.33
N ARG A 64 4.23 -5.16 9.34
CA ARG A 64 3.97 -4.27 8.20
C ARG A 64 4.80 -4.68 6.98
N GLY A 65 6.10 -4.91 7.14
CA GLY A 65 6.97 -5.38 6.06
C GLY A 65 6.50 -6.71 5.47
N LEU A 66 6.03 -7.64 6.31
CA LEU A 66 5.40 -8.89 5.85
C LEU A 66 4.12 -8.61 5.05
N PHE A 67 3.27 -7.69 5.50
CA PHE A 67 2.03 -7.33 4.79
C PHE A 67 2.33 -6.70 3.42
N VAL A 68 3.21 -5.70 3.37
CA VAL A 68 3.65 -5.03 2.14
C VAL A 68 4.19 -6.03 1.12
N ALA A 69 5.05 -6.96 1.58
CA ALA A 69 5.58 -8.02 0.72
C ALA A 69 4.50 -9.03 0.28
N ALA A 70 3.52 -9.33 1.14
CA ALA A 70 2.42 -10.24 0.83
C ALA A 70 1.51 -9.72 -0.29
N ILE A 71 1.24 -8.42 -0.32
CA ILE A 71 0.44 -7.77 -1.37
C ILE A 71 1.29 -7.22 -2.52
N ALA A 72 2.61 -7.49 -2.49
CA ALA A 72 3.57 -7.11 -3.53
C ALA A 72 3.62 -5.59 -3.83
N LEU A 73 3.43 -4.74 -2.81
CA LEU A 73 3.61 -3.30 -2.99
C LEU A 73 5.09 -2.96 -3.19
N PRO A 74 5.41 -2.01 -4.08
CA PRO A 74 6.79 -1.60 -4.35
C PRO A 74 7.43 -0.79 -3.20
N ALA A 75 6.62 -0.14 -2.36
CA ALA A 75 7.08 0.72 -1.27
C ALA A 75 6.23 0.54 -0.01
N ASP A 76 6.79 0.85 1.16
CA ASP A 76 6.04 0.91 2.41
C ASP A 76 5.12 2.14 2.42
N PRO A 77 3.80 1.97 2.58
CA PRO A 77 2.86 3.09 2.67
C PRO A 77 3.21 4.12 3.74
N ALA A 78 3.88 3.74 4.82
CA ALA A 78 4.30 4.69 5.86
C ALA A 78 5.41 5.63 5.37
N GLU A 79 6.34 5.12 4.57
CA GLU A 79 7.40 5.93 3.96
C GLU A 79 6.80 6.86 2.90
N VAL A 80 5.91 6.34 2.06
CA VAL A 80 5.20 7.13 1.02
C VAL A 80 4.39 8.27 1.65
N LEU A 81 3.73 8.02 2.77
CA LEU A 81 2.85 8.99 3.43
C LEU A 81 3.54 9.82 4.54
N GLU A 82 4.86 9.68 4.72
CA GLU A 82 5.62 10.51 5.66
C GLU A 82 5.39 12.03 5.41
N PRO A 83 5.39 12.55 4.16
CA PRO A 83 5.07 13.96 3.92
C PRO A 83 3.66 14.36 4.37
N VAL A 84 2.71 13.44 4.42
CA VAL A 84 1.36 13.70 4.94
C VAL A 84 1.38 13.80 6.47
N ALA A 85 2.20 12.98 7.13
CA ALA A 85 2.33 12.99 8.59
C ALA A 85 2.87 14.35 9.12
N THR A 86 3.72 15.01 8.35
CA THR A 86 4.38 16.28 8.70
C THR A 86 3.67 17.51 8.13
N ALA A 87 2.75 17.38 7.20
CA ALA A 87 2.01 18.48 6.59
C ALA A 87 1.07 19.18 7.59
N ASP A 88 0.86 20.48 7.39
CA ASP A 88 -0.18 21.23 8.09
C ASP A 88 -1.58 20.72 7.70
N ASN A 89 -2.55 20.89 8.58
CA ASN A 89 -3.92 20.44 8.35
C ASN A 89 -4.54 21.03 7.07
N ASP A 90 -4.18 22.26 6.70
CA ASP A 90 -4.68 22.94 5.50
C ASP A 90 -4.05 22.43 4.19
N ASN A 91 -2.99 21.62 4.29
CA ASN A 91 -2.24 21.09 3.16
C ASN A 91 -2.31 19.56 3.02
N LEU A 92 -3.10 18.88 3.85
CA LEU A 92 -3.20 17.41 3.85
C LEU A 92 -3.62 16.84 2.50
N GLY A 93 -4.60 17.46 1.84
CA GLY A 93 -5.08 17.00 0.53
C GLY A 93 -4.00 17.05 -0.54
N ARG A 94 -3.20 18.15 -0.56
CA ARG A 94 -2.10 18.30 -1.50
C ARG A 94 -0.94 17.34 -1.20
N ALA A 95 -0.57 17.22 0.06
CA ALA A 95 0.48 16.29 0.48
C ALA A 95 0.12 14.84 0.09
N LEU A 96 -1.11 14.42 0.36
CA LEU A 96 -1.60 13.08 0.05
C LEU A 96 -1.63 12.80 -1.45
N ALA A 97 -2.24 13.70 -2.25
CA ALA A 97 -2.28 13.55 -3.70
C ALA A 97 -0.89 13.46 -4.31
N THR A 98 0.02 14.34 -3.86
CA THR A 98 1.40 14.38 -4.37
C THR A 98 2.16 13.12 -4.00
N ALA A 99 2.07 12.65 -2.76
CA ALA A 99 2.78 11.47 -2.28
C ALA A 99 2.36 10.21 -3.07
N ILE A 100 1.06 10.00 -3.23
CA ILE A 100 0.53 8.82 -3.94
C ILE A 100 0.88 8.89 -5.43
N LEU A 101 0.61 10.01 -6.11
CA LEU A 101 0.86 10.13 -7.55
C LEU A 101 2.34 9.99 -7.90
N ARG A 102 3.26 10.45 -7.04
CA ARG A 102 4.70 10.27 -7.27
C ARG A 102 5.12 8.81 -7.29
N VAL A 103 4.55 7.97 -6.45
CA VAL A 103 4.84 6.52 -6.49
C VAL A 103 4.31 5.89 -7.77
N TRP A 104 3.09 6.23 -8.16
CA TRP A 104 2.45 5.63 -9.34
C TRP A 104 3.02 6.11 -10.68
N ASP A 105 3.56 7.34 -10.72
CA ASP A 105 4.24 7.90 -11.89
C ASP A 105 5.78 7.68 -11.86
N SER A 106 6.32 6.94 -10.86
CA SER A 106 7.75 6.61 -10.77
C SER A 106 8.11 5.38 -11.60
N GLU A 107 9.41 5.06 -11.66
CA GLU A 107 9.90 3.82 -12.27
C GLU A 107 9.32 2.56 -11.61
N ASP A 108 9.01 2.62 -10.31
CA ASP A 108 8.34 1.55 -9.57
C ASP A 108 6.80 1.53 -9.79
N GLY A 109 6.26 2.48 -10.54
CA GLY A 109 4.82 2.64 -10.79
C GLY A 109 4.20 1.41 -11.46
N GLU A 110 4.91 0.76 -12.38
CA GLU A 110 4.44 -0.48 -13.01
C GLU A 110 4.19 -1.59 -11.98
N ALA A 111 5.04 -1.71 -10.97
CA ALA A 111 4.86 -2.68 -9.90
C ALA A 111 3.65 -2.33 -9.01
N ALA A 112 3.44 -1.04 -8.71
CA ALA A 112 2.26 -0.56 -7.98
C ALA A 112 0.95 -0.85 -8.76
N ILE A 113 0.94 -0.58 -10.06
CA ILE A 113 -0.18 -0.88 -10.96
C ILE A 113 -0.46 -2.39 -11.00
N ALA A 114 0.58 -3.22 -11.14
CA ALA A 114 0.45 -4.67 -11.15
C ALA A 114 -0.11 -5.21 -9.83
N ALA A 115 0.37 -4.71 -8.68
CA ALA A 115 -0.14 -5.07 -7.36
C ALA A 115 -1.62 -4.69 -7.21
N PHE A 116 -2.00 -3.49 -7.63
CA PHE A 116 -3.37 -3.00 -7.57
C PHE A 116 -4.32 -3.81 -8.48
N ARG A 117 -3.89 -4.10 -9.72
CA ARG A 117 -4.65 -4.99 -10.63
C ARG A 117 -4.84 -6.37 -10.04
N SER A 118 -3.80 -6.94 -9.43
CA SER A 118 -3.85 -8.25 -8.79
C SER A 118 -4.83 -8.27 -7.61
N MET A 119 -4.82 -7.23 -6.78
CA MET A 119 -5.78 -7.10 -5.67
C MET A 119 -7.23 -7.03 -6.16
N ILE A 120 -7.51 -6.23 -7.19
CA ILE A 120 -8.86 -6.13 -7.78
C ILE A 120 -9.27 -7.48 -8.40
N ALA A 121 -8.39 -8.11 -9.17
CA ALA A 121 -8.68 -9.36 -9.86
C ALA A 121 -8.90 -10.55 -8.91
N SER A 122 -8.27 -10.51 -7.72
CA SER A 122 -8.47 -11.55 -6.70
C SER A 122 -9.89 -11.58 -6.13
N GLY A 123 -10.63 -10.47 -6.26
CA GLY A 123 -11.94 -10.29 -5.62
C GLY A 123 -11.88 -10.24 -4.09
N ASP A 124 -10.68 -10.20 -3.52
CA ASP A 124 -10.48 -10.19 -2.07
C ASP A 124 -10.62 -8.76 -1.53
N THR A 125 -11.86 -8.36 -1.32
CA THR A 125 -12.22 -7.05 -0.78
C THR A 125 -11.65 -6.82 0.62
N THR A 126 -11.39 -7.89 1.38
CA THR A 126 -10.83 -7.80 2.74
C THR A 126 -9.37 -7.37 2.71
N LEU A 127 -8.56 -7.88 1.78
CA LEU A 127 -7.18 -7.41 1.60
C LEU A 127 -7.11 -5.94 1.19
N ILE A 128 -7.99 -5.52 0.27
CA ILE A 128 -8.06 -4.12 -0.18
C ILE A 128 -8.45 -3.20 0.98
N SER A 129 -9.51 -3.53 1.70
CA SER A 129 -9.96 -2.72 2.84
C SER A 129 -8.93 -2.71 3.97
N THR A 130 -8.31 -3.85 4.26
CA THR A 130 -7.21 -3.95 5.23
C THR A 130 -6.05 -3.04 4.84
N PHE A 131 -5.62 -3.08 3.59
CA PHE A 131 -4.57 -2.20 3.08
C PHE A 131 -4.93 -0.73 3.26
N LEU A 132 -6.10 -0.31 2.77
CA LEU A 132 -6.49 1.09 2.78
C LEU A 132 -6.69 1.62 4.20
N LEU A 133 -7.45 0.91 5.04
CA LEU A 133 -7.92 1.44 6.32
C LEU A 133 -6.99 1.12 7.49
N GLN A 134 -6.35 -0.06 7.50
CA GLN A 134 -5.53 -0.49 8.63
C GLN A 134 -4.03 -0.27 8.43
N VAL A 135 -3.59 -0.03 7.19
CA VAL A 135 -2.17 0.16 6.87
C VAL A 135 -1.90 1.54 6.27
N ALA A 136 -2.50 1.87 5.12
CA ALA A 136 -2.17 3.08 4.39
C ALA A 136 -2.72 4.35 5.05
N LEU A 137 -4.02 4.41 5.33
CA LEU A 137 -4.69 5.63 5.83
C LEU A 137 -4.87 5.67 7.35
N ARG A 138 -4.34 4.69 8.09
CA ARG A 138 -4.50 4.60 9.55
C ARG A 138 -4.09 5.87 10.30
N ASP A 139 -2.95 6.42 9.96
CA ASP A 139 -2.40 7.60 10.66
C ASP A 139 -3.06 8.89 10.16
N VAL A 140 -3.48 8.93 8.91
CA VAL A 140 -4.33 10.02 8.38
C VAL A 140 -5.68 10.04 9.11
N ALA A 141 -6.32 8.88 9.30
CA ALA A 141 -7.59 8.77 10.01
C ALA A 141 -7.54 9.38 11.43
N LYS A 142 -6.47 9.11 12.18
CA LYS A 142 -6.28 9.69 13.52
C LYS A 142 -6.21 11.21 13.53
N ARG A 143 -5.69 11.83 12.46
CA ARG A 143 -5.55 13.28 12.34
C ARG A 143 -6.85 13.98 11.97
N VAL A 144 -7.73 13.30 11.28
CA VAL A 144 -8.95 13.89 10.68
C VAL A 144 -10.23 13.51 11.42
N ASP A 145 -10.13 12.91 12.59
CA ASP A 145 -11.29 12.52 13.40
C ASP A 145 -11.96 13.72 14.11
N SER A 146 -12.45 14.64 13.30
CA SER A 146 -13.15 15.84 13.76
C SER A 146 -14.34 16.15 12.82
N PRO A 147 -15.60 16.07 13.33
CA PRO A 147 -15.98 15.65 14.69
C PRO A 147 -15.61 14.21 15.01
N ILE A 148 -15.50 13.87 16.30
CA ILE A 148 -15.12 12.53 16.74
C ILE A 148 -16.05 11.47 16.13
N GLY A 149 -15.46 10.40 15.58
CA GLY A 149 -16.17 9.33 14.89
C GLY A 149 -16.27 9.52 13.35
N SER A 150 -15.90 10.69 12.81
CA SER A 150 -15.96 10.96 11.37
C SER A 150 -14.79 10.40 10.56
N ALA A 151 -13.72 9.95 11.22
CA ALA A 151 -12.47 9.52 10.58
C ALA A 151 -12.69 8.46 9.47
N LEU A 152 -13.51 7.45 9.75
CA LEU A 152 -13.75 6.36 8.80
C LEU A 152 -14.47 6.83 7.54
N GLU A 153 -15.47 7.68 7.66
CA GLU A 153 -16.19 8.27 6.52
C GLU A 153 -15.24 9.11 5.68
N ARG A 154 -14.44 9.98 6.30
CA ARG A 154 -13.47 10.85 5.64
C ARG A 154 -12.43 10.06 4.84
N VAL A 155 -11.80 9.06 5.46
CA VAL A 155 -10.78 8.27 4.77
C VAL A 155 -11.37 7.37 3.68
N ASN A 156 -12.61 6.90 3.82
CA ASN A 156 -13.29 6.16 2.76
C ASN A 156 -13.57 7.03 1.53
N LEU A 157 -13.99 8.29 1.72
CA LEU A 157 -14.17 9.25 0.63
C LEU A 157 -12.84 9.55 -0.08
N VAL A 158 -11.77 9.75 0.70
CA VAL A 158 -10.41 9.93 0.16
C VAL A 158 -9.97 8.69 -0.64
N ALA A 159 -10.16 7.49 -0.08
CA ALA A 159 -9.81 6.24 -0.75
C ALA A 159 -10.57 6.06 -2.06
N SER A 160 -11.88 6.38 -2.08
CA SER A 160 -12.70 6.29 -3.30
C SER A 160 -12.22 7.24 -4.39
N GLN A 161 -11.90 8.49 -4.03
CA GLN A 161 -11.38 9.50 -4.97
C GLN A 161 -10.02 9.07 -5.54
N MET A 162 -9.11 8.63 -4.69
CA MET A 162 -7.78 8.20 -5.13
C MET A 162 -7.83 6.92 -5.95
N ALA A 163 -8.63 5.92 -5.55
CA ALA A 163 -8.79 4.70 -6.33
C ALA A 163 -9.38 4.97 -7.71
N GLY A 164 -10.39 5.84 -7.82
CA GLY A 164 -10.96 6.27 -9.10
C GLY A 164 -9.93 6.99 -9.98
N LEU A 165 -9.14 7.89 -9.40
CA LEU A 165 -8.07 8.61 -10.11
C LEU A 165 -7.01 7.63 -10.64
N LEU A 166 -6.52 6.72 -9.80
CA LEU A 166 -5.50 5.75 -10.19
C LEU A 166 -6.00 4.77 -11.23
N LEU A 167 -7.24 4.31 -11.10
CA LEU A 167 -7.89 3.46 -12.10
C LEU A 167 -7.97 4.16 -13.46
N THR A 168 -8.47 5.38 -13.49
CA THR A 168 -8.68 6.12 -14.75
C THR A 168 -7.38 6.58 -15.41
N ARG A 169 -6.39 7.01 -14.61
CA ARG A 169 -5.10 7.47 -15.09
C ARG A 169 -4.18 6.35 -15.56
N HIS A 170 -4.02 5.28 -14.75
CA HIS A 170 -2.97 4.27 -14.97
C HIS A 170 -3.48 2.93 -15.51
N ILE A 171 -4.76 2.59 -15.28
CA ILE A 171 -5.30 1.30 -15.71
C ILE A 171 -6.10 1.43 -16.98
N LEU A 172 -7.02 2.40 -17.03
CA LEU A 172 -7.82 2.70 -18.20
C LEU A 172 -7.11 3.66 -19.18
N ALA A 173 -6.08 4.36 -18.71
CA ALA A 173 -5.28 5.31 -19.49
C ALA A 173 -6.14 6.32 -20.27
N LEU A 174 -7.11 6.93 -19.58
CA LEU A 174 -8.04 7.87 -20.24
C LEU A 174 -7.38 9.24 -20.47
N GLU A 175 -7.31 9.65 -21.72
CA GLU A 175 -6.83 10.98 -22.09
C GLU A 175 -7.92 12.07 -21.88
N PRO A 176 -7.52 13.29 -21.48
CA PRO A 176 -6.14 13.80 -21.28
C PRO A 176 -5.56 13.50 -19.88
N LEU A 177 -6.26 12.78 -19.01
CA LEU A 177 -5.85 12.56 -17.63
C LEU A 177 -4.56 11.68 -17.54
N ALA A 178 -4.42 10.71 -18.43
CA ALA A 178 -3.27 9.80 -18.44
C ALA A 178 -1.95 10.54 -18.69
N SER A 179 -1.93 11.47 -19.63
CA SER A 179 -0.74 12.27 -20.00
C SER A 179 -0.59 13.58 -19.21
N MET A 180 -1.57 13.92 -18.35
CA MET A 180 -1.55 15.19 -17.61
C MET A 180 -0.40 15.24 -16.62
N PRO A 181 0.40 16.33 -16.54
CA PRO A 181 1.46 16.48 -15.54
C PRO A 181 0.94 16.32 -14.10
N ILE A 182 1.70 15.65 -13.24
CA ILE A 182 1.33 15.41 -11.82
C ILE A 182 0.87 16.70 -11.14
N ALA A 183 1.64 17.78 -11.28
CA ALA A 183 1.32 19.07 -10.64
C ALA A 183 -0.10 19.55 -11.00
N ARG A 184 -0.49 19.41 -12.27
CA ARG A 184 -1.83 19.80 -12.72
C ARG A 184 -2.92 18.87 -12.17
N VAL A 185 -2.66 17.56 -12.09
CA VAL A 185 -3.60 16.63 -11.47
C VAL A 185 -3.77 16.95 -9.99
N VAL A 186 -2.66 17.22 -9.29
CA VAL A 186 -2.67 17.63 -7.88
C VAL A 186 -3.48 18.91 -7.68
N ASP A 187 -3.33 19.92 -8.54
CA ASP A 187 -4.07 21.19 -8.43
C ASP A 187 -5.59 20.99 -8.51
N TRP A 188 -6.05 20.03 -9.30
CA TRP A 188 -7.48 19.69 -9.40
C TRP A 188 -7.97 18.82 -8.22
N VAL A 189 -7.18 17.86 -7.80
CA VAL A 189 -7.62 16.82 -6.86
C VAL A 189 -7.40 17.22 -5.40
N ALA A 190 -6.33 17.97 -5.11
CA ALA A 190 -6.00 18.35 -3.75
C ALA A 190 -7.11 19.12 -3.01
N PRO A 191 -7.84 20.09 -3.61
CA PRO A 191 -8.94 20.76 -2.93
C PRO A 191 -10.09 19.80 -2.56
N ILE A 192 -10.35 18.79 -3.39
CA ILE A 192 -11.39 17.79 -3.15
C ILE A 192 -11.01 16.91 -1.98
N LEU A 193 -9.76 16.39 -1.99
CA LEU A 193 -9.23 15.61 -0.87
C LEU A 193 -9.19 16.43 0.43
N GLN A 194 -8.79 17.69 0.35
CA GLN A 194 -8.80 18.59 1.50
C GLN A 194 -10.19 18.75 2.10
N ARG A 195 -11.19 18.92 1.23
CA ARG A 195 -12.60 18.99 1.64
C ARG A 195 -13.04 17.73 2.40
N TYR A 196 -12.67 16.54 1.91
CA TYR A 196 -12.98 15.28 2.59
C TYR A 196 -12.24 15.16 3.92
N LEU A 197 -10.97 15.54 3.97
CA LEU A 197 -10.13 15.36 5.15
C LEU A 197 -10.52 16.30 6.29
N THR A 198 -10.74 17.59 6.02
CA THR A 198 -10.90 18.61 7.06
C THR A 198 -12.08 19.55 6.86
N GLY A 199 -12.82 19.42 5.75
CA GLY A 199 -14.00 20.24 5.49
C GLY A 199 -15.17 19.94 6.45
N PRO A 200 -16.18 20.82 6.48
CA PRO A 200 -17.37 20.57 7.26
C PRO A 200 -18.07 19.30 6.78
N MET A 201 -18.53 18.50 7.75
CA MET A 201 -19.36 17.33 7.45
C MET A 201 -20.76 17.79 7.00
N PRO A 202 -21.40 17.06 6.07
CA PRO A 202 -22.83 17.27 5.81
C PRO A 202 -23.64 17.14 7.10
N GLU A 203 -24.62 17.98 7.28
CA GLU A 203 -25.60 17.79 8.36
C GLU A 203 -26.27 16.45 8.14
N GLY A 204 -26.28 15.59 9.16
CA GLY A 204 -26.88 14.27 9.07
C GLY A 204 -28.35 14.38 8.70
N SER A 205 -28.74 13.67 7.65
CA SER A 205 -30.16 13.38 7.42
C SER A 205 -30.51 12.23 8.35
N ASP A 206 -31.13 12.54 9.49
CA ASP A 206 -31.75 11.54 10.37
C ASP A 206 -32.83 10.72 9.63
#